data_ac35331c30fa81379865c5aaf71048f4
#
_entry.id   ac35331c30fa81379865c5aaf71048f4
#
_cell.length_a   1.000
_cell.length_b   1.000
_cell.length_c   1.000
_cell.angle_alpha   90.00
_cell.angle_beta   90.00
_cell.angle_gamma   90.00
#
_symmetry.space_group_name_H-M   'P 1'
#
loop_
_entity.id
_entity.type
_entity.pdbx_description
1 polymer ?
#
loop_
_entity_poly.entity_id
_entity_poly.type
_entity_poly.pdbx_seq_one_letter_code
_entity_poly.pdbx_strand_id
1 'polypeptide(L)'
;MHFMPCFRFLFSQRLTSKLLMALLLCVPSVLPPQAHAAPIRVAIVGLVHGHVEGFLADLPHHADIELVGIADSDPALFAKYQRKYALPATLFYRQEANMIEKTHPQAVLVYTSIADHRPAIEIAAQYGVSAMVEKPLTISLDDALAIRRTARHYKIHVLVNYETTWYASNRAAYEAAESGRLGPIRRVVVHDGHQGPKEIGVPPEFLSWLTDPAQNGAGALYDFGCYGVDLMTWLMRGETPLSVTAVVNHDKPEIYPRVDDDATIVLAYPHAQAVIQASWNWPFSRKDMEVYGATGYAITVGPDKVRLRHEHDSDERLTTAPSLTGPQNNSLSYLAAVLRGELEPKGDLTALDTNVVVMQILDAARESVRTGKTVRLTKVGE
;
A
#
# COMPACT_ATOMS: atom_id res chain seq x y z
N MET A 1 -23.35 -85.51 -2.68
CA MET A 1 -23.15 -86.29 -3.92
C MET A 1 -21.83 -85.85 -4.51
N HIS A 2 -20.86 -86.71 -4.34
CA HIS A 2 -19.93 -87.25 -5.38
C HIS A 2 -18.96 -86.17 -5.95
N PHE A 3 -17.65 -86.34 -6.10
CA PHE A 3 -16.62 -87.31 -5.75
C PHE A 3 -15.31 -86.58 -6.11
N MET A 4 -14.29 -86.82 -5.25
CA MET A 4 -12.85 -86.70 -5.64
C MET A 4 -12.50 -87.71 -6.81
N PRO A 5 -11.33 -87.71 -7.41
CA PRO A 5 -9.99 -87.64 -6.77
C PRO A 5 -8.82 -87.04 -7.60
N CYS A 6 -7.75 -86.78 -6.86
CA CYS A 6 -6.31 -87.04 -7.05
C CYS A 6 -5.69 -87.18 -8.45
N PHE A 7 -4.54 -86.51 -8.68
CA PHE A 7 -3.26 -87.21 -8.92
C PHE A 7 -2.04 -86.29 -8.68
N ARG A 8 -1.09 -86.85 -7.98
CA ARG A 8 0.27 -86.35 -7.73
C ARG A 8 1.11 -86.42 -9.00
N PHE A 9 2.11 -85.51 -9.13
CA PHE A 9 3.48 -85.91 -9.49
C PHE A 9 4.54 -84.93 -8.98
N LEU A 10 5.54 -85.47 -8.35
CA LEU A 10 6.78 -84.85 -7.90
C LEU A 10 7.72 -84.54 -9.05
N PHE A 11 8.40 -83.39 -9.03
CA PHE A 11 9.81 -83.36 -9.46
C PHE A 11 10.58 -82.24 -8.72
N SER A 12 11.60 -82.63 -8.09
CA SER A 12 12.65 -81.90 -7.42
C SER A 12 13.57 -81.26 -8.43
N GLN A 13 13.87 -79.97 -8.26
CA GLN A 13 15.19 -79.47 -8.66
C GLN A 13 15.60 -78.28 -7.74
N ARG A 14 16.74 -78.46 -7.13
CA ARG A 14 17.49 -77.50 -6.37
C ARG A 14 18.01 -76.41 -7.32
N LEU A 15 17.75 -75.10 -7.05
CA LEU A 15 18.56 -74.03 -7.60
C LEU A 15 18.96 -73.07 -6.48
N THR A 16 20.23 -72.89 -6.36
CA THR A 16 20.98 -72.09 -5.41
C THR A 16 20.65 -70.64 -5.53
N SER A 17 20.13 -70.03 -4.46
CA SER A 17 19.91 -68.59 -4.35
C SER A 17 21.23 -67.85 -4.15
N LYS A 18 21.63 -67.04 -5.14
CA LYS A 18 22.62 -65.97 -4.93
C LYS A 18 21.91 -64.75 -4.43
N LEU A 19 22.09 -64.44 -3.16
CA LEU A 19 21.66 -63.19 -2.54
C LEU A 19 22.54 -62.05 -3.07
N LEU A 20 22.00 -61.23 -3.97
CA LEU A 20 22.64 -59.98 -4.41
C LEU A 20 22.18 -58.89 -3.43
N MET A 21 23.03 -58.54 -2.47
CA MET A 21 22.84 -57.48 -1.52
C MET A 21 23.15 -56.13 -2.24
N ALA A 22 22.11 -55.44 -2.74
CA ALA A 22 22.25 -54.10 -3.29
C ALA A 22 22.48 -53.12 -2.14
N LEU A 23 23.73 -52.68 -1.96
CA LEU A 23 24.06 -51.54 -1.09
C LEU A 23 23.52 -50.26 -1.74
N LEU A 24 22.36 -49.79 -1.27
CA LEU A 24 21.90 -48.41 -1.59
C LEU A 24 22.83 -47.44 -0.86
N LEU A 25 23.79 -46.88 -1.56
CA LEU A 25 24.54 -45.72 -1.12
C LEU A 25 23.55 -44.51 -1.06
N CYS A 26 23.01 -44.20 0.14
CA CYS A 26 22.40 -42.92 0.41
C CYS A 26 23.48 -41.85 0.31
N VAL A 27 23.60 -41.24 -0.88
CA VAL A 27 24.33 -39.98 -1.04
C VAL A 27 23.42 -38.90 -0.46
N PRO A 28 23.79 -38.19 0.62
CA PRO A 28 23.03 -37.09 1.09
C PRO A 28 23.02 -36.02 -0.04
N SER A 29 21.84 -35.78 -0.63
CA SER A 29 21.65 -34.64 -1.53
C SER A 29 21.86 -33.37 -0.72
N VAL A 30 23.08 -32.85 -0.74
CA VAL A 30 23.36 -31.49 -0.26
C VAL A 30 22.63 -30.58 -1.25
N LEU A 31 21.43 -30.12 -0.87
CA LEU A 31 20.76 -29.07 -1.59
C LEU A 31 21.71 -27.86 -1.61
N PRO A 32 21.99 -27.27 -2.78
CA PRO A 32 22.81 -26.07 -2.82
C PRO A 32 22.16 -25.01 -1.92
N PRO A 33 22.96 -24.21 -1.18
CA PRO A 33 22.40 -23.11 -0.41
C PRO A 33 21.54 -22.27 -1.35
N GLN A 34 20.29 -22.01 -0.97
CA GLN A 34 19.43 -21.09 -1.71
C GLN A 34 20.20 -19.77 -1.79
N ALA A 35 20.65 -19.40 -2.98
CA ALA A 35 21.25 -18.11 -3.21
C ALA A 35 20.17 -17.06 -2.88
N HIS A 36 20.34 -16.34 -1.77
CA HIS A 36 19.51 -15.19 -1.50
C HIS A 36 19.62 -14.23 -2.68
N ALA A 37 18.49 -13.79 -3.22
CA ALA A 37 18.49 -12.78 -4.27
C ALA A 37 19.26 -11.55 -3.76
N ALA A 38 20.01 -10.88 -4.66
CA ALA A 38 20.72 -9.67 -4.29
C ALA A 38 19.75 -8.61 -3.74
N PRO A 39 20.17 -7.81 -2.74
CA PRO A 39 19.35 -6.73 -2.23
C PRO A 39 18.92 -5.78 -3.36
N ILE A 40 17.68 -5.30 -3.27
CA ILE A 40 17.18 -4.25 -4.16
C ILE A 40 17.82 -2.93 -3.76
N ARG A 41 18.44 -2.27 -4.72
CA ARG A 41 19.08 -0.96 -4.53
C ARG A 41 18.03 0.15 -4.62
N VAL A 42 17.81 0.85 -3.52
CA VAL A 42 16.86 1.97 -3.46
C VAL A 42 17.58 3.27 -3.11
N ALA A 43 17.02 4.38 -3.58
CA ALA A 43 17.47 5.71 -3.18
C ALA A 43 16.29 6.53 -2.66
N ILE A 44 16.55 7.47 -1.76
CA ILE A 44 15.54 8.39 -1.22
C ILE A 44 15.57 9.69 -2.03
N VAL A 45 14.38 10.21 -2.36
CA VAL A 45 14.20 11.56 -2.94
C VAL A 45 13.33 12.38 -2.00
N GLY A 46 13.90 13.45 -1.46
CA GLY A 46 13.27 14.31 -0.44
C GLY A 46 13.42 13.79 0.99
N LEU A 47 13.52 14.73 1.91
CA LEU A 47 13.65 14.49 3.36
C LEU A 47 12.63 15.31 4.18
N VAL A 48 11.70 16.00 3.50
CA VAL A 48 10.72 16.88 4.15
C VAL A 48 9.48 16.13 4.64
N HIS A 49 9.20 14.93 4.13
CA HIS A 49 8.09 14.11 4.60
C HIS A 49 8.48 13.29 5.83
N GLY A 50 7.73 13.45 6.92
CA GLY A 50 8.07 12.83 8.21
C GLY A 50 8.18 11.30 8.19
N HIS A 51 7.50 10.61 7.25
CA HIS A 51 7.55 9.15 7.15
C HIS A 51 8.93 8.60 6.76
N VAL A 52 9.82 9.42 6.20
CA VAL A 52 11.21 9.02 5.95
C VAL A 52 11.93 8.57 7.23
N GLU A 53 11.53 9.11 8.39
CA GLU A 53 12.08 8.72 9.69
C GLU A 53 11.73 7.26 10.04
N GLY A 54 10.49 6.85 9.77
CA GLY A 54 10.05 5.46 9.95
C GLY A 54 10.82 4.50 9.04
N PHE A 55 10.96 4.86 7.76
CA PHE A 55 11.75 4.06 6.82
C PHE A 55 13.20 3.88 7.28
N LEU A 56 13.88 4.99 7.62
CA LEU A 56 15.29 4.93 8.05
C LEU A 56 15.49 4.17 9.36
N ALA A 57 14.50 4.20 10.26
CA ALA A 57 14.53 3.43 11.50
C ALA A 57 14.34 1.92 11.26
N ASP A 58 13.53 1.56 10.27
CA ASP A 58 13.20 0.16 9.94
C ASP A 58 14.22 -0.49 8.98
N LEU A 59 14.94 0.31 8.20
CA LEU A 59 15.88 -0.16 7.18
C LEU A 59 16.88 -1.24 7.67
N PRO A 60 17.44 -1.18 8.91
CA PRO A 60 18.34 -2.22 9.40
C PRO A 60 17.72 -3.62 9.51
N HIS A 61 16.39 -3.72 9.50
CA HIS A 61 15.65 -4.98 9.57
C HIS A 61 15.34 -5.58 8.18
N HIS A 62 15.74 -4.88 7.08
CA HIS A 62 15.49 -5.27 5.71
C HIS A 62 16.77 -5.65 4.96
N ALA A 63 17.22 -6.88 5.15
CA ALA A 63 18.42 -7.40 4.47
C ALA A 63 18.27 -7.52 2.93
N ASP A 64 17.06 -7.44 2.42
CA ASP A 64 16.71 -7.46 1.00
C ASP A 64 16.68 -6.08 0.33
N ILE A 65 17.01 -5.02 1.08
CA ILE A 65 17.05 -3.62 0.62
C ILE A 65 18.44 -3.02 0.91
N GLU A 66 19.00 -2.35 -0.08
CA GLU A 66 20.26 -1.55 0.02
C GLU A 66 19.95 -0.08 -0.26
N LEU A 67 20.12 0.80 0.72
CA LEU A 67 20.03 2.25 0.51
C LEU A 67 21.33 2.75 -0.11
N VAL A 68 21.26 3.26 -1.36
CA VAL A 68 22.45 3.66 -2.14
C VAL A 68 22.60 5.16 -2.31
N GLY A 69 21.57 5.96 -2.00
CA GLY A 69 21.64 7.41 -2.11
C GLY A 69 20.46 8.12 -1.50
N ILE A 70 20.63 9.39 -1.17
CA ILE A 70 19.62 10.29 -0.62
C ILE A 70 19.77 11.63 -1.32
N ALA A 71 18.73 12.10 -2.02
CA ALA A 71 18.73 13.40 -2.67
C ALA A 71 17.76 14.36 -1.97
N ASP A 72 18.28 15.54 -1.61
CA ASP A 72 17.49 16.68 -1.13
C ASP A 72 18.19 17.98 -1.45
N SER A 73 17.49 19.08 -1.58
CA SER A 73 18.08 20.40 -1.82
C SER A 73 18.58 21.09 -0.55
N ASP A 74 18.09 20.70 0.65
CA ASP A 74 18.40 21.33 1.91
C ASP A 74 19.56 20.65 2.66
N PRO A 75 20.74 21.30 2.78
CA PRO A 75 21.86 20.74 3.52
C PRO A 75 21.61 20.63 5.05
N ALA A 76 20.64 21.37 5.58
CA ALA A 76 20.32 21.26 7.01
C ALA A 76 19.65 19.91 7.31
N LEU A 77 18.82 19.41 6.38
CA LEU A 77 18.24 18.07 6.47
C LEU A 77 19.31 16.99 6.37
N PHE A 78 20.33 17.16 5.52
CA PHE A 78 21.46 16.22 5.48
C PHE A 78 22.10 16.09 6.87
N ALA A 79 22.48 17.21 7.48
CA ALA A 79 23.10 17.21 8.80
C ALA A 79 22.18 16.61 9.90
N LYS A 80 20.86 16.83 9.79
CA LYS A 80 19.87 16.24 10.69
C LYS A 80 19.89 14.71 10.59
N TYR A 81 19.71 14.17 9.38
CA TYR A 81 19.56 12.73 9.16
C TYR A 81 20.90 11.96 9.28
N GLN A 82 22.02 12.55 8.89
CA GLN A 82 23.35 11.99 9.14
C GLN A 82 23.58 11.72 10.63
N ARG A 83 23.27 12.71 11.47
CA ARG A 83 23.45 12.56 12.93
C ARG A 83 22.47 11.58 13.53
N LYS A 84 21.19 11.65 13.13
CA LYS A 84 20.12 10.85 13.74
C LYS A 84 20.28 9.36 13.46
N TYR A 85 20.69 9.00 12.24
CA TYR A 85 20.77 7.62 11.75
C TYR A 85 22.20 7.14 11.46
N ALA A 86 23.21 7.88 11.86
CA ALA A 86 24.63 7.58 11.62
C ALA A 86 24.95 7.29 10.14
N LEU A 87 24.30 8.00 9.21
CA LEU A 87 24.45 7.78 7.76
C LEU A 87 25.76 8.41 7.26
N PRO A 88 26.51 7.73 6.37
CA PRO A 88 27.73 8.29 5.81
C PRO A 88 27.42 9.47 4.86
N ALA A 89 28.26 10.51 4.90
CA ALA A 89 28.10 11.70 4.06
C ALA A 89 28.06 11.39 2.56
N THR A 90 28.68 10.29 2.15
CA THR A 90 28.72 9.83 0.76
C THR A 90 27.38 9.41 0.17
N LEU A 91 26.37 9.19 1.01
CA LEU A 91 25.00 8.89 0.55
C LEU A 91 24.25 10.14 0.07
N PHE A 92 24.68 11.36 0.41
CA PHE A 92 23.88 12.57 0.22
C PHE A 92 24.24 13.32 -1.07
N TYR A 93 23.23 13.68 -1.83
CA TYR A 93 23.29 14.37 -3.11
C TYR A 93 22.36 15.57 -3.11
N ARG A 94 22.79 16.68 -3.76
CA ARG A 94 21.96 17.89 -3.89
C ARG A 94 20.89 17.78 -5.00
N GLN A 95 21.06 16.86 -5.92
CA GLN A 95 20.23 16.71 -7.10
C GLN A 95 19.93 15.23 -7.34
N GLU A 96 18.65 14.92 -7.57
CA GLU A 96 18.15 13.59 -7.82
C GLU A 96 18.83 12.92 -9.04
N ALA A 97 18.87 13.61 -10.18
CA ALA A 97 19.47 13.09 -11.39
C ALA A 97 20.93 12.65 -11.18
N ASN A 98 21.74 13.50 -10.51
CA ASN A 98 23.14 13.18 -10.20
C ASN A 98 23.25 11.98 -9.23
N MET A 99 22.35 11.86 -8.29
CA MET A 99 22.28 10.69 -7.40
C MET A 99 22.01 9.42 -8.20
N ILE A 100 20.99 9.43 -9.06
CA ILE A 100 20.59 8.26 -9.86
C ILE A 100 21.75 7.85 -10.79
N GLU A 101 22.36 8.80 -11.49
CA GLU A 101 23.51 8.54 -12.38
C GLU A 101 24.70 7.89 -11.67
N LYS A 102 24.97 8.26 -10.42
CA LYS A 102 26.11 7.73 -9.66
C LYS A 102 25.84 6.43 -8.93
N THR A 103 24.59 6.23 -8.50
CA THR A 103 24.25 5.12 -7.61
C THR A 103 23.48 4.01 -8.30
N HIS A 104 22.88 4.27 -9.47
CA HIS A 104 22.10 3.31 -10.26
C HIS A 104 21.10 2.53 -9.40
N PRO A 105 20.13 3.19 -8.71
CA PRO A 105 19.10 2.52 -7.94
C PRO A 105 18.10 1.82 -8.88
N GLN A 106 17.42 0.79 -8.38
CA GLN A 106 16.33 0.14 -9.10
C GLN A 106 14.99 0.86 -8.84
N ALA A 107 14.88 1.54 -7.70
CA ALA A 107 13.74 2.39 -7.37
C ALA A 107 14.16 3.59 -6.53
N VAL A 108 13.35 4.66 -6.63
CA VAL A 108 13.38 5.78 -5.69
C VAL A 108 12.19 5.68 -4.73
N LEU A 109 12.44 6.02 -3.46
CA LEU A 109 11.44 6.20 -2.43
C LEU A 109 11.25 7.71 -2.25
N VAL A 110 10.05 8.22 -2.57
CA VAL A 110 9.81 9.67 -2.65
C VAL A 110 9.16 10.16 -1.37
N TYR A 111 9.90 10.99 -0.64
CA TYR A 111 9.52 11.64 0.63
C TYR A 111 9.58 13.17 0.51
N THR A 112 9.12 13.68 -0.62
CA THR A 112 8.95 15.13 -0.89
C THR A 112 7.61 15.65 -0.35
N SER A 113 7.25 16.90 -0.66
CA SER A 113 5.86 17.34 -0.63
C SER A 113 5.04 16.57 -1.69
N ILE A 114 3.71 16.53 -1.53
CA ILE A 114 2.85 15.79 -2.48
C ILE A 114 2.90 16.41 -3.89
N ALA A 115 3.00 17.74 -3.98
CA ALA A 115 3.16 18.42 -5.27
C ALA A 115 4.43 18.02 -6.03
N ASP A 116 5.49 17.67 -5.30
CA ASP A 116 6.79 17.32 -5.87
C ASP A 116 6.92 15.82 -6.23
N HIS A 117 5.89 15.00 -5.99
CA HIS A 117 5.91 13.58 -6.39
C HIS A 117 6.04 13.43 -7.92
N ARG A 118 5.26 14.21 -8.68
CA ARG A 118 5.32 14.13 -10.16
C ARG A 118 6.68 14.49 -10.71
N PRO A 119 7.32 15.64 -10.39
CA PRO A 119 8.67 15.94 -10.85
C PRO A 119 9.69 14.85 -10.51
N ALA A 120 9.67 14.33 -9.28
CA ALA A 120 10.57 13.26 -8.86
C ALA A 120 10.38 11.97 -9.69
N ILE A 121 9.13 11.55 -9.90
CA ILE A 121 8.81 10.39 -10.74
C ILE A 121 9.30 10.61 -12.19
N GLU A 122 9.08 11.80 -12.75
CA GLU A 122 9.48 12.12 -14.14
C GLU A 122 11.00 12.11 -14.31
N ILE A 123 11.77 12.56 -13.31
CA ILE A 123 13.24 12.45 -13.30
C ILE A 123 13.66 10.98 -13.24
N ALA A 124 13.17 10.21 -12.26
CA ALA A 124 13.51 8.80 -12.11
C ALA A 124 13.20 7.99 -13.38
N ALA A 125 12.04 8.26 -14.01
CA ALA A 125 11.57 7.59 -15.21
C ALA A 125 12.55 7.72 -16.39
N GLN A 126 13.19 8.90 -16.57
CA GLN A 126 14.17 9.13 -17.64
C GLN A 126 15.37 8.18 -17.57
N TYR A 127 15.66 7.67 -16.38
CA TYR A 127 16.70 6.68 -16.13
C TYR A 127 16.19 5.23 -16.06
N GLY A 128 14.90 5.02 -16.32
CA GLY A 128 14.27 3.69 -16.20
C GLY A 128 14.13 3.20 -14.75
N VAL A 129 14.17 4.11 -13.78
CA VAL A 129 14.09 3.83 -12.34
C VAL A 129 12.63 3.88 -11.88
N SER A 130 12.16 2.84 -11.20
CA SER A 130 10.81 2.78 -10.63
C SER A 130 10.67 3.70 -9.42
N ALA A 131 9.43 3.99 -9.00
CA ALA A 131 9.18 4.85 -7.85
C ALA A 131 8.15 4.25 -6.90
N MET A 132 8.38 4.39 -5.59
CA MET A 132 7.35 4.26 -4.58
C MET A 132 7.22 5.62 -3.88
N VAL A 133 6.01 6.18 -3.89
CA VAL A 133 5.75 7.51 -3.35
C VAL A 133 4.85 7.44 -2.13
N GLU A 134 4.94 8.43 -1.26
CA GLU A 134 3.99 8.59 -0.17
C GLU A 134 2.59 8.94 -0.69
N LYS A 135 1.62 8.73 0.16
CA LYS A 135 0.20 9.02 -0.12
C LYS A 135 -0.11 10.53 0.04
N PRO A 136 -1.09 11.06 -0.73
CA PRO A 136 -1.65 10.49 -1.95
C PRO A 136 -0.67 10.58 -3.13
N LEU A 137 -1.00 9.95 -4.25
CA LEU A 137 -0.14 9.91 -5.45
C LEU A 137 0.38 11.28 -5.88
N THR A 138 -0.47 12.29 -5.85
CA THR A 138 -0.18 13.69 -6.23
C THR A 138 -1.30 14.61 -5.75
N ILE A 139 -1.27 15.90 -6.16
CA ILE A 139 -2.26 16.92 -5.76
C ILE A 139 -3.41 17.11 -6.75
N SER A 140 -3.38 16.48 -7.93
CA SER A 140 -4.39 16.64 -8.97
C SER A 140 -4.56 15.42 -9.88
N LEU A 141 -5.74 15.27 -10.49
CA LEU A 141 -5.98 14.25 -11.50
C LEU A 141 -5.08 14.43 -12.73
N ASP A 142 -4.85 15.68 -13.16
CA ASP A 142 -4.00 15.96 -14.33
C ASP A 142 -2.56 15.47 -14.13
N ASP A 143 -2.00 15.65 -12.91
CA ASP A 143 -0.69 15.13 -12.56
C ASP A 143 -0.70 13.60 -12.47
N ALA A 144 -1.74 13.00 -11.90
CA ALA A 144 -1.87 11.54 -11.85
C ALA A 144 -1.92 10.92 -13.25
N LEU A 145 -2.63 11.54 -14.18
CA LEU A 145 -2.67 11.14 -15.58
C LEU A 145 -1.31 11.33 -16.28
N ALA A 146 -0.58 12.41 -15.95
CA ALA A 146 0.78 12.61 -16.45
C ALA A 146 1.74 11.53 -15.93
N ILE A 147 1.70 11.24 -14.63
CA ILE A 147 2.48 10.15 -14.01
C ILE A 147 2.17 8.80 -14.70
N ARG A 148 0.88 8.50 -14.92
CA ARG A 148 0.48 7.27 -15.62
C ARG A 148 1.05 7.19 -17.04
N ARG A 149 1.02 8.28 -17.80
CA ARG A 149 1.63 8.33 -19.14
C ARG A 149 3.15 8.12 -19.08
N THR A 150 3.82 8.77 -18.15
CA THR A 150 5.27 8.65 -17.92
C THR A 150 5.64 7.21 -17.57
N ALA A 151 4.94 6.59 -16.60
CA ALA A 151 5.19 5.22 -16.18
C ALA A 151 5.04 4.21 -17.34
N ARG A 152 3.99 4.37 -18.16
CA ARG A 152 3.76 3.53 -19.33
C ARG A 152 4.82 3.74 -20.43
N HIS A 153 5.23 4.99 -20.68
CA HIS A 153 6.24 5.33 -21.68
C HIS A 153 7.61 4.74 -21.36
N TYR A 154 8.06 4.91 -20.12
CA TYR A 154 9.35 4.42 -19.64
C TYR A 154 9.32 2.99 -19.11
N LYS A 155 8.13 2.36 -19.04
CA LYS A 155 7.93 0.98 -18.54
C LYS A 155 8.48 0.79 -17.12
N ILE A 156 8.22 1.75 -16.25
CA ILE A 156 8.56 1.69 -14.84
C ILE A 156 7.32 1.40 -13.97
N HIS A 157 7.55 0.86 -12.79
CA HIS A 157 6.51 0.77 -11.76
C HIS A 157 6.45 2.08 -10.97
N VAL A 158 5.22 2.54 -10.70
CA VAL A 158 4.95 3.61 -9.73
C VAL A 158 3.95 3.05 -8.73
N LEU A 159 4.34 3.01 -7.46
CA LEU A 159 3.55 2.48 -6.35
C LEU A 159 3.25 3.60 -5.37
N VAL A 160 2.10 3.55 -4.72
CA VAL A 160 1.72 4.49 -3.65
C VAL A 160 1.71 3.77 -2.32
N ASN A 161 2.38 4.32 -1.33
CA ASN A 161 2.53 3.72 -0.01
C ASN A 161 1.50 4.29 0.98
N TYR A 162 0.44 3.53 1.26
CA TYR A 162 -0.48 3.81 2.35
C TYR A 162 -0.17 2.89 3.54
N GLU A 163 -0.15 3.42 4.74
CA GLU A 163 0.00 2.61 5.96
C GLU A 163 -1.07 1.53 6.06
N THR A 164 -2.31 1.87 5.71
CA THR A 164 -3.47 0.97 5.79
C THR A 164 -3.43 -0.20 4.81
N THR A 165 -2.59 -0.16 3.78
CA THR A 165 -2.32 -1.29 2.88
C THR A 165 -1.77 -2.50 3.65
N TRP A 166 -0.97 -2.23 4.68
CA TRP A 166 -0.27 -3.24 5.48
C TRP A 166 -1.05 -3.68 6.72
N TYR A 167 -2.32 -3.32 6.81
CA TYR A 167 -3.20 -3.75 7.88
C TYR A 167 -3.85 -5.11 7.56
N ALA A 168 -3.56 -6.12 8.36
CA ALA A 168 -4.15 -7.45 8.22
C ALA A 168 -5.68 -7.42 8.37
N SER A 169 -6.21 -6.50 9.19
CA SER A 169 -7.64 -6.28 9.37
C SER A 169 -8.34 -5.85 8.08
N ASN A 170 -7.74 -4.94 7.31
CA ASN A 170 -8.28 -4.49 6.02
C ASN A 170 -8.30 -5.64 5.00
N ARG A 171 -7.25 -6.45 4.97
CA ARG A 171 -7.19 -7.65 4.14
C ARG A 171 -8.29 -8.63 4.51
N ALA A 172 -8.48 -8.90 5.80
CA ALA A 172 -9.53 -9.81 6.27
C ALA A 172 -10.96 -9.30 5.95
N ALA A 173 -11.19 -7.98 6.05
CA ALA A 173 -12.47 -7.37 5.67
C ALA A 173 -12.71 -7.49 4.15
N TYR A 174 -11.68 -7.23 3.35
CA TYR A 174 -11.73 -7.41 1.89
C TYR A 174 -12.03 -8.86 1.52
N GLU A 175 -11.34 -9.83 2.08
CA GLU A 175 -11.54 -11.26 1.82
C GLU A 175 -12.94 -11.73 2.25
N ALA A 176 -13.49 -11.17 3.34
CA ALA A 176 -14.87 -11.44 3.74
C ALA A 176 -15.87 -10.93 2.68
N ALA A 177 -15.63 -9.75 2.10
CA ALA A 177 -16.45 -9.21 1.01
C ALA A 177 -16.28 -10.04 -0.28
N GLU A 178 -15.03 -10.31 -0.70
CA GLU A 178 -14.71 -11.07 -1.92
C GLU A 178 -15.24 -12.50 -1.90
N SER A 179 -15.22 -13.17 -0.75
CA SER A 179 -15.77 -14.53 -0.61
C SER A 179 -17.28 -14.59 -0.73
N GLY A 180 -17.97 -13.44 -0.86
CA GLY A 180 -19.43 -13.35 -0.91
C GLY A 180 -20.14 -13.54 0.44
N ARG A 181 -19.41 -13.77 1.53
CA ARG A 181 -20.00 -13.98 2.86
C ARG A 181 -20.77 -12.77 3.39
N LEU A 182 -20.40 -11.56 2.97
CA LEU A 182 -21.13 -10.35 3.34
C LEU A 182 -22.33 -10.07 2.42
N GLY A 183 -22.45 -10.80 1.28
CA GLY A 183 -23.34 -10.45 0.18
C GLY A 183 -22.84 -9.18 -0.56
N PRO A 184 -23.62 -8.67 -1.53
CA PRO A 184 -23.26 -7.42 -2.23
C PRO A 184 -23.04 -6.27 -1.24
N ILE A 185 -21.93 -5.54 -1.41
CA ILE A 185 -21.62 -4.36 -0.59
C ILE A 185 -22.73 -3.31 -0.77
N ARG A 186 -23.21 -2.74 0.33
CA ARG A 186 -24.25 -1.70 0.38
C ARG A 186 -23.72 -0.39 0.90
N ARG A 187 -22.85 -0.45 1.91
CA ARG A 187 -22.28 0.74 2.55
C ARG A 187 -20.89 0.45 3.07
N VAL A 188 -20.03 1.46 2.93
CA VAL A 188 -18.72 1.49 3.59
C VAL A 188 -18.61 2.79 4.37
N VAL A 189 -18.10 2.73 5.59
CA VAL A 189 -17.75 3.91 6.38
C VAL A 189 -16.28 3.81 6.73
N VAL A 190 -15.53 4.86 6.50
CA VAL A 190 -14.09 4.90 6.81
C VAL A 190 -13.82 6.11 7.72
N HIS A 191 -13.01 5.87 8.74
CA HIS A 191 -12.58 6.89 9.68
C HIS A 191 -11.06 6.92 9.70
N ASP A 192 -10.48 8.02 9.24
CA ASP A 192 -9.03 8.23 9.23
C ASP A 192 -8.70 9.60 9.78
N GLY A 193 -7.89 9.65 10.84
CA GLY A 193 -7.53 10.91 11.46
C GLY A 193 -6.81 10.79 12.78
N HIS A 194 -6.43 11.95 13.30
CA HIS A 194 -5.80 12.13 14.60
C HIS A 194 -6.04 13.57 15.12
N GLN A 195 -5.31 13.98 16.17
CA GLN A 195 -5.49 15.28 16.83
C GLN A 195 -5.10 16.48 15.95
N GLY A 196 -4.31 16.27 14.89
CA GLY A 196 -3.74 17.26 14.01
C GLY A 196 -2.22 17.16 13.95
N PRO A 197 -1.60 17.51 12.80
CA PRO A 197 -0.15 17.35 12.61
C PRO A 197 0.67 18.22 13.58
N LYS A 198 0.23 19.41 13.90
CA LYS A 198 0.91 20.28 14.86
C LYS A 198 0.82 19.72 16.28
N GLU A 199 -0.35 19.23 16.66
CA GLU A 199 -0.65 18.70 17.99
C GLU A 199 0.11 17.40 18.28
N ILE A 200 0.32 16.56 17.28
CA ILE A 200 1.13 15.34 17.43
C ILE A 200 2.64 15.60 17.28
N GLY A 201 3.03 16.87 16.98
CA GLY A 201 4.43 17.29 16.96
C GLY A 201 5.20 16.82 15.73
N VAL A 202 4.59 16.82 14.53
CA VAL A 202 5.35 16.53 13.30
C VAL A 202 6.49 17.54 13.10
N PRO A 203 7.59 17.14 12.43
CA PRO A 203 8.71 18.05 12.14
C PRO A 203 8.28 19.33 11.42
N PRO A 204 8.91 20.49 11.69
CA PRO A 204 8.55 21.77 11.07
C PRO A 204 8.59 21.74 9.53
N GLU A 205 9.57 21.05 8.96
CA GLU A 205 9.69 20.87 7.50
C GLU A 205 8.52 20.09 6.92
N PHE A 206 7.96 19.13 7.66
CA PHE A 206 6.76 18.39 7.27
C PHE A 206 5.51 19.27 7.43
N LEU A 207 5.35 19.92 8.57
CA LEU A 207 4.19 20.77 8.85
C LEU A 207 4.03 21.88 7.82
N SER A 208 5.13 22.49 7.36
CA SER A 208 5.12 23.65 6.49
C SER A 208 4.44 23.38 5.14
N TRP A 209 4.71 22.23 4.51
CA TRP A 209 4.08 21.89 3.23
C TRP A 209 2.72 21.18 3.44
N LEU A 210 2.55 20.39 4.50
CA LEU A 210 1.31 19.68 4.79
C LEU A 210 0.12 20.65 4.99
N THR A 211 0.41 21.84 5.56
CA THR A 211 -0.58 22.91 5.77
C THR A 211 -0.61 23.96 4.65
N ASP A 212 0.05 23.68 3.52
CA ASP A 212 0.00 24.49 2.32
C ASP A 212 -0.83 23.80 1.23
N PRO A 213 -2.01 24.35 0.81
CA PRO A 213 -2.85 23.72 -0.20
C PRO A 213 -2.17 23.60 -1.57
N ALA A 214 -1.15 24.42 -1.86
CA ALA A 214 -0.37 24.30 -3.10
C ALA A 214 0.60 23.08 -3.08
N GLN A 215 0.96 22.61 -1.89
CA GLN A 215 1.91 21.52 -1.71
C GLN A 215 1.24 20.19 -1.35
N ASN A 216 0.12 20.25 -0.61
CA ASN A 216 -0.63 19.06 -0.15
C ASN A 216 -1.96 18.84 -0.90
N GLY A 217 -2.45 19.84 -1.66
CA GLY A 217 -3.73 19.78 -2.36
C GLY A 217 -4.92 20.30 -1.55
N ALA A 218 -4.98 19.99 -0.25
CA ALA A 218 -5.94 20.48 0.75
C ALA A 218 -5.36 20.21 2.15
N GLY A 219 -6.17 20.22 3.21
CA GLY A 219 -5.81 19.79 4.55
C GLY A 219 -6.16 18.32 4.81
N ALA A 220 -6.98 18.08 5.85
CA ALA A 220 -7.45 16.75 6.23
C ALA A 220 -8.16 16.02 5.07
N LEU A 221 -8.85 16.78 4.19
CA LEU A 221 -9.49 16.24 3.01
C LEU A 221 -8.56 15.38 2.15
N TYR A 222 -7.31 15.82 1.92
CA TYR A 222 -6.31 15.09 1.15
C TYR A 222 -5.49 14.16 2.02
N ASP A 223 -5.01 14.65 3.17
CA ASP A 223 -4.09 13.90 4.04
C ASP A 223 -4.72 12.60 4.56
N PHE A 224 -5.96 12.65 5.03
CA PHE A 224 -6.68 11.48 5.53
C PHE A 224 -7.80 10.98 4.61
N GLY A 225 -8.44 11.86 3.84
CA GLY A 225 -9.48 11.45 2.90
C GLY A 225 -8.98 10.44 1.86
N CYS A 226 -7.70 10.53 1.47
CA CYS A 226 -7.11 9.61 0.51
C CYS A 226 -7.12 8.15 0.98
N TYR A 227 -6.96 7.87 2.28
CA TYR A 227 -7.01 6.51 2.81
C TYR A 227 -8.37 5.85 2.58
N GLY A 228 -9.45 6.54 2.94
CA GLY A 228 -10.80 6.01 2.75
C GLY A 228 -11.18 5.89 1.28
N VAL A 229 -10.75 6.84 0.45
CA VAL A 229 -10.97 6.78 -1.01
C VAL A 229 -10.22 5.60 -1.62
N ASP A 230 -9.00 5.32 -1.19
CA ASP A 230 -8.20 4.19 -1.67
C ASP A 230 -8.82 2.85 -1.26
N LEU A 231 -9.18 2.67 0.03
CA LEU A 231 -9.86 1.49 0.54
C LEU A 231 -11.18 1.22 -0.19
N MET A 232 -11.98 2.27 -0.45
CA MET A 232 -13.23 2.12 -1.19
C MET A 232 -13.00 1.77 -2.66
N THR A 233 -12.02 2.40 -3.31
CA THR A 233 -11.66 2.09 -4.71
C THR A 233 -11.22 0.64 -4.85
N TRP A 234 -10.44 0.14 -3.90
CA TRP A 234 -10.03 -1.27 -3.84
C TRP A 234 -11.22 -2.21 -3.65
N LEU A 235 -12.10 -1.96 -2.67
CA LEU A 235 -13.32 -2.74 -2.43
C LEU A 235 -14.25 -2.77 -3.64
N MET A 236 -14.30 -1.69 -4.41
CA MET A 236 -15.09 -1.57 -5.65
C MET A 236 -14.30 -1.97 -6.91
N ARG A 237 -13.11 -2.60 -6.75
CA ARG A 237 -12.28 -3.15 -7.84
C ARG A 237 -11.95 -2.11 -8.91
N GLY A 238 -11.68 -0.87 -8.52
CA GLY A 238 -11.36 0.23 -9.41
C GLY A 238 -12.56 0.86 -10.12
N GLU A 239 -13.80 0.53 -9.73
CA GLU A 239 -14.99 1.18 -10.25
C GLU A 239 -15.02 2.65 -9.83
N THR A 240 -15.24 3.54 -10.80
CA THR A 240 -15.42 4.97 -10.55
C THR A 240 -16.82 5.22 -9.97
N PRO A 241 -17.00 5.96 -8.86
CA PRO A 241 -18.32 6.30 -8.34
C PRO A 241 -19.08 7.19 -9.33
N LEU A 242 -20.42 7.14 -9.27
CA LEU A 242 -21.30 7.99 -10.09
C LEU A 242 -21.19 9.47 -9.70
N SER A 243 -20.93 9.74 -8.41
CA SER A 243 -20.81 11.10 -7.92
C SER A 243 -20.07 11.17 -6.58
N VAL A 244 -19.53 12.35 -6.30
CA VAL A 244 -18.83 12.75 -5.09
C VAL A 244 -19.48 13.99 -4.52
N THR A 245 -19.74 13.99 -3.21
CA THR A 245 -20.14 15.18 -2.44
C THR A 245 -19.21 15.29 -1.24
N ALA A 246 -18.69 16.47 -0.97
CA ALA A 246 -17.82 16.69 0.18
C ALA A 246 -18.15 17.99 0.90
N VAL A 247 -17.94 17.98 2.21
CA VAL A 247 -17.98 19.13 3.09
C VAL A 247 -16.72 19.16 3.94
N VAL A 248 -16.26 20.34 4.27
CA VAL A 248 -15.08 20.54 5.15
C VAL A 248 -15.41 21.56 6.22
N ASN A 249 -14.70 21.44 7.35
CA ASN A 249 -14.69 22.42 8.42
C ASN A 249 -13.29 23.00 8.63
N HIS A 250 -13.24 24.15 9.30
CA HIS A 250 -12.06 24.81 9.84
C HIS A 250 -12.28 25.03 11.33
N ASP A 251 -12.12 24.00 12.13
CA ASP A 251 -12.38 24.06 13.58
C ASP A 251 -11.22 24.69 14.33
N LYS A 252 -10.02 24.68 13.76
CA LYS A 252 -8.80 25.29 14.29
C LYS A 252 -8.14 26.27 13.31
N PRO A 253 -8.87 27.34 12.88
CA PRO A 253 -8.37 28.28 11.87
C PRO A 253 -7.12 29.05 12.34
N GLU A 254 -6.90 29.19 13.63
CA GLU A 254 -5.69 29.82 14.21
C GLU A 254 -4.46 28.92 14.07
N ILE A 255 -4.64 27.60 13.91
CA ILE A 255 -3.57 26.64 13.72
C ILE A 255 -3.37 26.33 12.24
N TYR A 256 -4.46 26.14 11.50
CA TYR A 256 -4.48 25.74 10.10
C TYR A 256 -5.22 26.78 9.23
N PRO A 257 -4.68 28.00 9.09
CA PRO A 257 -5.44 29.12 8.48
C PRO A 257 -5.70 28.97 6.99
N ARG A 258 -5.03 28.04 6.29
CA ARG A 258 -5.06 27.92 4.84
C ARG A 258 -5.69 26.64 4.32
N VAL A 259 -5.95 25.69 5.19
CA VAL A 259 -6.46 24.36 4.85
C VAL A 259 -7.54 23.91 5.82
N ASP A 260 -8.40 23.02 5.36
CA ASP A 260 -9.38 22.33 6.19
C ASP A 260 -8.70 21.42 7.21
N ASP A 261 -9.36 21.22 8.35
CA ASP A 261 -8.91 20.31 9.41
C ASP A 261 -9.92 19.22 9.74
N ASP A 262 -11.06 19.21 9.06
CA ASP A 262 -12.08 18.16 9.11
C ASP A 262 -12.81 18.06 7.77
N ALA A 263 -13.07 16.83 7.32
CA ALA A 263 -13.73 16.59 6.05
C ALA A 263 -14.63 15.36 6.08
N THR A 264 -15.77 15.44 5.41
CA THR A 264 -16.62 14.28 5.11
C THR A 264 -16.82 14.19 3.60
N ILE A 265 -16.50 13.03 3.02
CA ILE A 265 -16.69 12.72 1.61
C ILE A 265 -17.77 11.64 1.48
N VAL A 266 -18.75 11.84 0.61
CA VAL A 266 -19.78 10.85 0.29
C VAL A 266 -19.61 10.42 -1.17
N LEU A 267 -19.43 9.12 -1.37
CA LEU A 267 -19.35 8.50 -2.70
C LEU A 267 -20.64 7.73 -2.99
N ALA A 268 -21.22 7.94 -4.16
CA ALA A 268 -22.37 7.18 -4.63
C ALA A 268 -21.98 6.26 -5.79
N TYR A 269 -22.19 4.96 -5.62
CA TYR A 269 -22.07 3.94 -6.66
C TYR A 269 -23.46 3.44 -7.07
N PRO A 270 -23.63 2.67 -8.15
CA PRO A 270 -24.94 2.17 -8.58
C PRO A 270 -25.69 1.41 -7.48
N HIS A 271 -24.97 0.69 -6.63
CA HIS A 271 -25.55 -0.19 -5.61
C HIS A 271 -24.94 -0.03 -4.22
N ALA A 272 -24.02 0.89 -4.03
CA ALA A 272 -23.32 1.13 -2.77
C ALA A 272 -23.10 2.62 -2.50
N GLN A 273 -22.86 2.95 -1.25
CA GLN A 273 -22.42 4.27 -0.81
C GLN A 273 -21.20 4.15 0.09
N ALA A 274 -20.30 5.13 0.02
CA ALA A 274 -19.28 5.29 1.05
C ALA A 274 -19.40 6.64 1.74
N VAL A 275 -19.09 6.64 3.04
CA VAL A 275 -18.88 7.85 3.85
C VAL A 275 -17.45 7.78 4.39
N ILE A 276 -16.65 8.76 4.05
CA ILE A 276 -15.26 8.86 4.48
C ILE A 276 -15.14 10.08 5.37
N GLN A 277 -14.69 9.89 6.59
CA GLN A 277 -14.45 10.94 7.58
C GLN A 277 -12.95 11.08 7.79
N ALA A 278 -12.43 12.21 7.41
CA ALA A 278 -11.01 12.58 7.48
C ALA A 278 -10.85 13.73 8.48
N SER A 279 -10.02 13.59 9.50
CA SER A 279 -10.00 14.59 10.57
C SER A 279 -8.62 14.79 11.20
N TRP A 280 -8.30 16.06 11.48
CA TRP A 280 -7.23 16.51 12.37
C TRP A 280 -7.77 16.94 13.74
N ASN A 281 -9.05 16.60 14.04
CA ASN A 281 -9.76 17.06 15.25
C ASN A 281 -10.15 15.94 16.21
N TRP A 282 -9.76 14.72 15.95
CA TRP A 282 -10.11 13.60 16.83
C TRP A 282 -9.17 13.54 18.04
N PRO A 283 -9.67 13.17 19.23
CA PRO A 283 -8.85 13.12 20.44
C PRO A 283 -7.82 11.96 20.42
N PHE A 284 -8.02 10.98 19.55
CA PHE A 284 -7.14 9.81 19.38
C PHE A 284 -6.96 9.51 17.91
N SER A 285 -5.82 8.93 17.55
CA SER A 285 -5.61 8.38 16.21
C SER A 285 -6.60 7.26 15.91
N ARG A 286 -7.20 7.31 14.75
CA ARG A 286 -8.18 6.35 14.27
C ARG A 286 -7.97 6.08 12.79
N LYS A 287 -7.86 4.80 12.41
CA LYS A 287 -7.80 4.31 11.03
C LYS A 287 -8.56 3.00 10.99
N ASP A 288 -9.85 3.07 10.69
CA ASP A 288 -10.74 1.92 10.66
C ASP A 288 -11.77 2.01 9.53
N MET A 289 -12.26 0.86 9.12
CA MET A 289 -13.23 0.70 8.05
C MET A 289 -14.37 -0.22 8.47
N GLU A 290 -15.60 0.16 8.12
CA GLU A 290 -16.81 -0.62 8.31
C GLU A 290 -17.39 -0.99 6.94
N VAL A 291 -17.46 -2.27 6.61
CA VAL A 291 -18.02 -2.79 5.35
C VAL A 291 -19.32 -3.50 5.62
N TYR A 292 -20.42 -2.96 5.14
CA TYR A 292 -21.76 -3.52 5.27
C TYR A 292 -22.23 -4.09 3.93
N GLY A 293 -22.42 -5.39 3.90
CA GLY A 293 -23.06 -6.11 2.79
C GLY A 293 -24.54 -6.38 3.03
N ALA A 294 -25.15 -7.11 2.11
CA ALA A 294 -26.57 -7.46 2.22
C ALA A 294 -26.84 -8.54 3.28
N THR A 295 -25.86 -9.39 3.60
CA THR A 295 -26.01 -10.56 4.48
C THR A 295 -24.97 -10.60 5.61
N GLY A 296 -24.20 -9.53 5.81
CA GLY A 296 -23.22 -9.46 6.87
C GLY A 296 -22.41 -8.18 6.85
N TYR A 297 -21.51 -8.05 7.82
CA TYR A 297 -20.59 -6.93 7.89
C TYR A 297 -19.21 -7.34 8.42
N ALA A 298 -18.23 -6.52 8.08
CA ALA A 298 -16.88 -6.58 8.61
C ALA A 298 -16.48 -5.19 9.10
N ILE A 299 -15.98 -5.06 10.31
CA ILE A 299 -15.51 -3.80 10.90
C ILE A 299 -14.09 -3.99 11.38
N THR A 300 -13.15 -3.24 10.81
CA THR A 300 -11.75 -3.30 11.24
C THR A 300 -11.57 -2.57 12.57
N VAL A 301 -10.72 -3.11 13.44
CA VAL A 301 -10.39 -2.54 14.75
C VAL A 301 -8.89 -2.47 14.87
N GLY A 302 -8.32 -1.33 14.47
CA GLY A 302 -6.88 -1.19 14.36
C GLY A 302 -6.28 -2.11 13.28
N PRO A 303 -4.95 -2.31 13.26
CA PRO A 303 -4.27 -2.95 12.13
C PRO A 303 -4.45 -4.47 12.05
N ASP A 304 -4.88 -5.13 13.13
CA ASP A 304 -4.83 -6.60 13.24
C ASP A 304 -6.14 -7.27 13.66
N LYS A 305 -7.22 -6.51 13.98
CA LYS A 305 -8.47 -7.09 14.47
C LYS A 305 -9.65 -6.73 13.58
N VAL A 306 -10.61 -7.65 13.48
CA VAL A 306 -11.83 -7.45 12.73
C VAL A 306 -13.02 -8.02 13.49
N ARG A 307 -14.11 -7.25 13.54
CA ARG A 307 -15.43 -7.71 13.99
C ARG A 307 -16.21 -8.18 12.76
N LEU A 308 -16.72 -9.39 12.83
CA LEU A 308 -17.47 -10.02 11.74
C LEU A 308 -18.82 -10.50 12.26
N ARG A 309 -19.85 -10.31 11.45
CA ARG A 309 -21.17 -10.95 11.66
C ARG A 309 -21.82 -11.27 10.33
N HIS A 310 -22.31 -12.48 10.19
CA HIS A 310 -23.09 -12.95 9.04
C HIS A 310 -24.55 -13.15 9.43
N GLU A 311 -25.44 -13.24 8.45
CA GLU A 311 -26.88 -13.31 8.61
C GLU A 311 -27.36 -14.38 9.62
N HIS A 312 -26.68 -15.53 9.66
CA HIS A 312 -27.04 -16.65 10.52
C HIS A 312 -26.22 -16.73 11.83
N ASP A 313 -25.35 -15.77 12.07
CA ASP A 313 -24.58 -15.72 13.32
C ASP A 313 -25.49 -15.18 14.46
N SER A 314 -25.46 -15.84 15.62
CA SER A 314 -26.16 -15.34 16.82
C SER A 314 -25.57 -14.01 17.29
N ASP A 315 -24.23 -13.89 17.22
CA ASP A 315 -23.49 -12.77 17.76
C ASP A 315 -22.36 -12.30 16.83
N GLU A 316 -21.92 -11.06 17.02
CA GLU A 316 -20.73 -10.52 16.42
C GLU A 316 -19.48 -11.23 16.99
N ARG A 317 -18.50 -11.52 16.14
CA ARG A 317 -17.23 -12.11 16.56
C ARG A 317 -16.09 -11.12 16.33
N LEU A 318 -15.35 -10.80 17.39
CA LEU A 318 -14.07 -10.13 17.29
C LEU A 318 -12.97 -11.18 17.10
N THR A 319 -12.22 -11.07 16.01
CA THR A 319 -11.11 -11.99 15.69
C THR A 319 -9.83 -11.20 15.38
N THR A 320 -8.67 -11.81 15.67
CA THR A 320 -7.41 -11.32 15.15
C THR A 320 -7.25 -11.85 13.72
N ALA A 321 -7.03 -10.95 12.78
CA ALA A 321 -6.77 -11.29 11.40
C ALA A 321 -5.43 -12.05 11.28
N PRO A 322 -5.31 -13.03 10.38
CA PRO A 322 -4.02 -13.65 10.09
C PRO A 322 -2.99 -12.59 9.68
N SER A 323 -1.80 -12.65 10.25
CA SER A 323 -0.71 -11.75 9.87
C SER A 323 -0.45 -11.83 8.37
N LEU A 324 -0.20 -10.68 7.75
CA LEU A 324 0.25 -10.64 6.37
C LEU A 324 1.61 -11.31 6.25
N THR A 325 1.82 -12.06 5.19
CA THR A 325 3.04 -12.86 4.98
C THR A 325 3.64 -12.60 3.60
N GLY A 326 4.91 -12.98 3.43
CA GLY A 326 5.62 -12.80 2.17
C GLY A 326 5.72 -11.33 1.77
N PRO A 327 5.62 -11.01 0.47
CA PRO A 327 5.77 -9.63 -0.01
C PRO A 327 4.72 -8.65 0.55
N GLN A 328 3.58 -9.17 1.00
CA GLN A 328 2.44 -8.34 1.44
C GLN A 328 2.55 -7.87 2.90
N ASN A 329 3.60 -8.24 3.64
CA ASN A 329 3.72 -7.89 5.05
C ASN A 329 4.19 -6.44 5.29
N ASN A 330 4.87 -5.82 4.33
CA ASN A 330 5.32 -4.42 4.39
C ASN A 330 5.66 -3.85 3.00
N SER A 331 5.81 -2.53 2.94
CA SER A 331 6.05 -1.80 1.68
C SER A 331 7.36 -2.16 0.98
N LEU A 332 8.43 -2.42 1.73
CA LEU A 332 9.74 -2.71 1.16
C LEU A 332 9.81 -4.11 0.55
N SER A 333 9.30 -5.11 1.24
CA SER A 333 9.18 -6.48 0.71
C SER A 333 8.26 -6.52 -0.50
N TYR A 334 7.19 -5.71 -0.49
CA TYR A 334 6.29 -5.56 -1.63
C TYR A 334 7.01 -4.95 -2.84
N LEU A 335 7.69 -3.81 -2.65
CA LEU A 335 8.48 -3.17 -3.69
C LEU A 335 9.52 -4.13 -4.27
N ALA A 336 10.26 -4.84 -3.42
CA ALA A 336 11.27 -5.81 -3.86
C ALA A 336 10.66 -6.91 -4.74
N ALA A 337 9.51 -7.46 -4.36
CA ALA A 337 8.82 -8.48 -5.15
C ALA A 337 8.32 -7.96 -6.51
N VAL A 338 7.81 -6.72 -6.54
CA VAL A 338 7.40 -6.07 -7.80
C VAL A 338 8.60 -5.88 -8.72
N LEU A 339 9.71 -5.36 -8.22
CA LEU A 339 10.92 -5.11 -9.01
C LEU A 339 11.60 -6.41 -9.50
N ARG A 340 11.42 -7.52 -8.79
CA ARG A 340 11.87 -8.86 -9.22
C ARG A 340 10.90 -9.53 -10.20
N GLY A 341 9.73 -8.94 -10.45
CA GLY A 341 8.67 -9.55 -11.28
C GLY A 341 7.96 -10.73 -10.60
N GLU A 342 8.07 -10.85 -9.29
CA GLU A 342 7.44 -11.90 -8.48
C GLU A 342 5.98 -11.54 -8.15
N LEU A 343 5.63 -10.25 -8.25
CA LEU A 343 4.31 -9.71 -7.96
C LEU A 343 3.95 -8.62 -8.96
N GLU A 344 2.71 -8.67 -9.47
CA GLU A 344 2.13 -7.61 -10.31
C GLU A 344 1.15 -6.77 -9.47
N PRO A 345 1.38 -5.45 -9.30
CA PRO A 345 0.56 -4.58 -8.46
C PRO A 345 -0.75 -4.17 -9.16
N LYS A 346 -1.49 -5.12 -9.72
CA LYS A 346 -2.71 -4.83 -10.48
C LYS A 346 -3.95 -4.89 -9.59
N GLY A 347 -4.68 -3.76 -9.52
CA GLY A 347 -5.97 -3.68 -8.83
C GLY A 347 -5.87 -3.77 -7.31
N ASP A 348 -4.69 -3.53 -6.73
CA ASP A 348 -4.51 -3.41 -5.29
C ASP A 348 -4.33 -1.95 -4.84
N LEU A 349 -4.19 -1.74 -3.53
CA LEU A 349 -4.09 -0.42 -2.90
C LEU A 349 -2.86 0.39 -3.36
N THR A 350 -1.75 -0.28 -3.69
CA THR A 350 -0.51 0.39 -4.13
C THR A 350 -0.52 0.74 -5.61
N ALA A 351 -1.44 0.14 -6.40
CA ALA A 351 -1.41 0.18 -7.86
C ALA A 351 -1.62 1.59 -8.42
N LEU A 352 -0.83 1.97 -9.43
CA LEU A 352 -0.94 3.28 -10.08
C LEU A 352 -2.35 3.54 -10.63
N ASP A 353 -2.97 2.56 -11.32
CA ASP A 353 -4.30 2.75 -11.90
C ASP A 353 -5.39 2.88 -10.82
N THR A 354 -5.29 2.20 -9.68
CA THR A 354 -6.14 2.43 -8.49
C THR A 354 -6.01 3.87 -8.02
N ASN A 355 -4.77 4.33 -7.89
CA ASN A 355 -4.47 5.68 -7.39
C ASN A 355 -4.82 6.81 -8.36
N VAL A 356 -4.90 6.56 -9.66
CA VAL A 356 -5.49 7.52 -10.61
C VAL A 356 -6.99 7.71 -10.31
N VAL A 357 -7.73 6.65 -9.98
CA VAL A 357 -9.14 6.77 -9.56
C VAL A 357 -9.26 7.49 -8.23
N VAL A 358 -8.35 7.22 -7.28
CA VAL A 358 -8.28 7.95 -6.00
C VAL A 358 -8.13 9.45 -6.26
N MET A 359 -7.21 9.86 -7.12
CA MET A 359 -7.02 11.27 -7.45
C MET A 359 -8.22 11.89 -8.15
N GLN A 360 -8.91 11.15 -9.02
CA GLN A 360 -10.16 11.63 -9.62
C GLN A 360 -11.23 11.93 -8.56
N ILE A 361 -11.35 11.07 -7.57
CA ILE A 361 -12.31 11.24 -6.47
C ILE A 361 -11.92 12.40 -5.57
N LEU A 362 -10.65 12.56 -5.21
CA LEU A 362 -10.17 13.66 -4.38
C LEU A 362 -10.33 15.03 -5.07
N ASP A 363 -10.03 15.12 -6.37
CA ASP A 363 -10.26 16.33 -7.15
C ASP A 363 -11.75 16.69 -7.21
N ALA A 364 -12.62 15.71 -7.39
CA ALA A 364 -14.06 15.91 -7.36
C ALA A 364 -14.56 16.31 -5.96
N ALA A 365 -13.97 15.77 -4.90
CA ALA A 365 -14.27 16.16 -3.52
C ALA A 365 -13.89 17.64 -3.28
N ARG A 366 -12.68 18.04 -3.69
CA ARG A 366 -12.23 19.44 -3.63
C ARG A 366 -13.13 20.39 -4.45
N GLU A 367 -13.54 19.97 -5.64
CA GLU A 367 -14.50 20.73 -6.46
C GLU A 367 -15.88 20.80 -5.80
N SER A 368 -16.35 19.74 -5.17
CA SER A 368 -17.60 19.72 -4.41
C SER A 368 -17.57 20.72 -3.26
N VAL A 369 -16.49 20.75 -2.48
CA VAL A 369 -16.27 21.74 -1.42
C VAL A 369 -16.31 23.17 -1.97
N ARG A 370 -15.56 23.43 -3.05
CA ARG A 370 -15.46 24.75 -3.67
C ARG A 370 -16.80 25.29 -4.20
N THR A 371 -17.66 24.41 -4.73
CA THR A 371 -18.90 24.78 -5.38
C THR A 371 -20.15 24.60 -4.52
N GLY A 372 -20.05 23.85 -3.42
CA GLY A 372 -21.19 23.42 -2.61
C GLY A 372 -22.12 22.45 -3.35
N LYS A 373 -21.64 21.77 -4.40
CA LYS A 373 -22.46 20.90 -5.26
C LYS A 373 -21.89 19.50 -5.35
N THR A 374 -22.77 18.53 -5.57
CA THR A 374 -22.37 17.18 -5.96
C THR A 374 -21.71 17.20 -7.33
N VAL A 375 -20.52 16.57 -7.46
CA VAL A 375 -19.78 16.41 -8.71
C VAL A 375 -20.07 15.03 -9.28
N ARG A 376 -20.51 14.95 -10.53
CA ARG A 376 -20.70 13.69 -11.25
C ARG A 376 -19.39 13.27 -11.90
N LEU A 377 -19.08 11.98 -11.82
CA LEU A 377 -17.90 11.41 -12.43
C LEU A 377 -18.24 10.55 -13.65
N THR A 378 -17.28 10.48 -14.55
CA THR A 378 -17.23 9.52 -15.65
C THR A 378 -15.93 8.75 -15.54
N LYS A 379 -15.92 7.49 -15.99
CA LYS A 379 -14.69 6.67 -15.94
C LYS A 379 -13.55 7.40 -16.66
N VAL A 380 -12.41 7.51 -15.98
CA VAL A 380 -11.18 8.03 -16.60
C VAL A 380 -10.77 7.08 -17.72
N GLY A 381 -10.53 7.60 -18.92
CA GLY A 381 -10.04 6.82 -20.05
C GLY A 381 -8.69 6.17 -19.79
N GLU A 382 -8.46 5.03 -20.40
CA GLU A 382 -7.19 4.28 -20.35
C GLU A 382 -6.03 5.04 -20.98
#